data_6828dd56e4fdd3b79515c9ab7775927c
#
_entry.id   6828dd56e4fdd3b79515c9ab7775927c
#
_cell.length_a   1.000
_cell.length_b   1.000
_cell.length_c   1.000
_cell.angle_alpha   90.00
_cell.angle_beta   90.00
_cell.angle_gamma   90.00
#
_symmetry.space_group_name_H-M   'P 1'
#
loop_
_entity.id
_entity.type
_entity.pdbx_description
1 polymer ?
#
loop_
_entity_poly.entity_id
_entity_poly.type
_entity_poly.pdbx_seq_one_letter_code
_entity_poly.pdbx_strand_id
1 'polypeptide(L)'
;MVLEESFSVIDSGEYSYICKTNKHAKLDFNAIAQGYSVDVISDLLESKNIQNYMVEIGGEIRVRGLNHKGELWKIGIERPIDSSHIGEYGFQRIVNLDNQALATSGNYRKFKTINGNRVSHTLNPLTGHPANNNLLSVSVITDKASTADALATSFMVMGKTKSIAYLNELETAQFQVYMIYDSLGEYKEWSNY
;
A
#
# COMPACT_ATOMS: atom_id res chain seq x y z
N MET A 1 3.95 -11.97 18.50
CA MET A 1 4.28 -13.30 17.99
C MET A 1 3.30 -13.60 16.87
N VAL A 2 3.79 -13.63 15.63
CA VAL A 2 3.00 -14.08 14.49
C VAL A 2 2.81 -15.57 14.66
N LEU A 3 1.57 -15.99 14.75
CA LEU A 3 1.20 -17.38 14.92
C LEU A 3 0.86 -17.92 13.51
N GLU A 4 1.88 -18.17 12.68
CA GLU A 4 1.70 -18.73 11.32
C GLU A 4 0.88 -20.02 11.37
N GLU A 5 0.99 -20.80 12.43
CA GLU A 5 0.22 -22.02 12.64
C GLU A 5 -1.17 -21.79 13.26
N SER A 6 -1.57 -20.52 13.47
CA SER A 6 -2.85 -20.22 14.15
C SER A 6 -4.05 -20.29 13.25
N PHE A 7 -3.84 -20.37 11.94
CA PHE A 7 -4.90 -20.40 10.95
C PHE A 7 -4.62 -21.47 9.90
N SER A 8 -5.68 -22.11 9.44
CA SER A 8 -5.66 -22.96 8.25
C SER A 8 -6.85 -22.62 7.34
N VAL A 9 -6.68 -22.80 6.05
CA VAL A 9 -7.76 -22.70 5.09
C VAL A 9 -8.20 -24.10 4.71
N ILE A 10 -9.49 -24.39 4.84
CA ILE A 10 -10.11 -25.64 4.42
C ILE A 10 -11.06 -25.30 3.28
N ASP A 11 -10.80 -25.88 2.12
CA ASP A 11 -11.66 -25.72 0.95
C ASP A 11 -12.58 -26.96 0.85
N SER A 12 -13.90 -26.74 0.84
CA SER A 12 -14.90 -27.78 0.67
C SER A 12 -15.45 -27.87 -0.77
N GLY A 13 -14.88 -27.09 -1.70
CA GLY A 13 -15.33 -26.99 -3.08
C GLY A 13 -16.50 -26.00 -3.27
N GLU A 14 -17.41 -25.87 -2.33
CA GLU A 14 -18.50 -24.89 -2.35
C GLU A 14 -18.14 -23.65 -1.50
N TYR A 15 -17.44 -23.86 -0.39
CA TYR A 15 -17.05 -22.81 0.54
C TYR A 15 -15.61 -23.02 1.00
N SER A 16 -14.88 -21.94 1.18
CA SER A 16 -13.59 -21.94 1.86
C SER A 16 -13.77 -21.45 3.31
N TYR A 17 -13.24 -22.21 4.25
CA TYR A 17 -13.33 -21.91 5.67
C TYR A 17 -11.96 -21.52 6.21
N ILE A 18 -11.92 -20.46 7.03
CA ILE A 18 -10.75 -20.11 7.80
C ILE A 18 -10.92 -20.72 9.21
N CYS A 19 -10.08 -21.70 9.50
CA CYS A 19 -10.05 -22.34 10.82
C CYS A 19 -8.91 -21.75 11.64
N LYS A 20 -9.17 -21.43 12.90
CA LYS A 20 -8.12 -20.98 13.82
C LYS A 20 -7.92 -21.98 14.96
N THR A 21 -6.66 -22.33 15.21
CA THR A 21 -6.25 -23.22 16.30
C THR A 21 -6.13 -22.49 17.63
N ASN A 22 -5.87 -21.18 17.58
CA ASN A 22 -5.80 -20.33 18.77
C ASN A 22 -7.02 -19.42 18.87
N LYS A 23 -7.85 -19.59 19.90
CA LYS A 23 -9.07 -18.79 20.11
C LYS A 23 -8.81 -17.28 20.25
N HIS A 24 -7.61 -16.88 20.66
CA HIS A 24 -7.22 -15.47 20.81
C HIS A 24 -6.65 -14.86 19.53
N ALA A 25 -6.32 -15.67 18.52
CA ALA A 25 -5.84 -15.17 17.25
C ALA A 25 -6.93 -14.35 16.55
N LYS A 26 -6.52 -13.23 15.97
CA LYS A 26 -7.38 -12.33 15.19
C LYS A 26 -6.74 -12.10 13.83
N LEU A 27 -7.58 -12.04 12.81
CA LEU A 27 -7.18 -11.58 11.48
C LEU A 27 -7.45 -10.07 11.39
N ASP A 28 -6.50 -9.34 10.82
CA ASP A 28 -6.62 -7.94 10.49
C ASP A 28 -6.36 -7.77 8.99
N PHE A 29 -7.34 -7.25 8.28
CA PHE A 29 -7.28 -7.04 6.83
C PHE A 29 -7.00 -5.58 6.44
N ASN A 30 -6.68 -4.70 7.38
CA ASN A 30 -6.49 -3.27 7.13
C ASN A 30 -5.39 -2.96 6.10
N ALA A 31 -4.44 -3.88 5.92
CA ALA A 31 -3.35 -3.74 4.97
C ALA A 31 -3.70 -4.17 3.53
N ILE A 32 -4.94 -4.57 3.26
CA ILE A 32 -5.36 -5.08 1.95
C ILE A 32 -6.81 -4.74 1.59
N ALA A 33 -7.62 -4.39 2.59
CA ALA A 33 -9.06 -4.28 2.41
C ALA A 33 -9.47 -3.12 1.48
N GLN A 34 -8.77 -2.00 1.53
CA GLN A 34 -9.05 -0.86 0.66
C GLN A 34 -8.68 -1.19 -0.79
N GLY A 35 -7.46 -1.69 -1.01
CA GLY A 35 -7.03 -2.14 -2.34
C GLY A 35 -7.94 -3.24 -2.91
N TYR A 36 -8.36 -4.19 -2.08
CA TYR A 36 -9.32 -5.22 -2.51
C TYR A 36 -10.67 -4.63 -2.90
N SER A 37 -11.16 -3.63 -2.17
CA SER A 37 -12.42 -2.95 -2.52
C SER A 37 -12.32 -2.23 -3.86
N VAL A 38 -11.19 -1.61 -4.17
CA VAL A 38 -10.90 -1.01 -5.48
C VAL A 38 -10.92 -2.06 -6.57
N ASP A 39 -10.30 -3.22 -6.35
CA ASP A 39 -10.28 -4.31 -7.33
C ASP A 39 -11.70 -4.84 -7.61
N VAL A 40 -12.52 -5.06 -6.57
CA VAL A 40 -13.92 -5.53 -6.72
C VAL A 40 -14.74 -4.57 -7.57
N ILE A 41 -14.63 -3.26 -7.34
CA ILE A 41 -15.36 -2.26 -8.14
C ILE A 41 -14.81 -2.23 -9.57
N SER A 42 -13.50 -2.31 -9.75
CA SER A 42 -12.87 -2.35 -11.06
C SER A 42 -13.33 -3.56 -11.88
N ASP A 43 -13.35 -4.74 -11.27
CA ASP A 43 -13.81 -5.97 -11.91
C ASP A 43 -15.31 -5.88 -12.27
N LEU A 44 -16.13 -5.23 -11.44
CA LEU A 44 -17.53 -4.95 -11.75
C LEU A 44 -17.65 -4.04 -12.99
N LEU A 45 -16.87 -2.96 -13.08
CA LEU A 45 -16.86 -2.09 -14.26
C LEU A 45 -16.45 -2.84 -15.52
N GLU A 46 -15.42 -3.68 -15.42
CA GLU A 46 -14.95 -4.52 -16.51
C GLU A 46 -16.01 -5.52 -16.97
N SER A 47 -16.75 -6.13 -16.04
CA SER A 47 -17.86 -7.04 -16.34
C SER A 47 -19.02 -6.35 -17.10
N LYS A 48 -19.12 -5.02 -16.98
CA LYS A 48 -20.08 -4.18 -17.72
C LYS A 48 -19.49 -3.60 -19.02
N ASN A 49 -18.33 -4.10 -19.46
CA ASN A 49 -17.60 -3.64 -20.66
C ASN A 49 -17.17 -2.15 -20.60
N ILE A 50 -17.00 -1.58 -19.42
CA ILE A 50 -16.46 -0.23 -19.25
C ILE A 50 -14.95 -0.32 -19.38
N GLN A 51 -14.39 0.31 -20.43
CA GLN A 51 -12.98 0.21 -20.80
C GLN A 51 -12.13 1.37 -20.27
N ASN A 52 -12.73 2.48 -19.90
CA ASN A 52 -12.02 3.68 -19.44
C ASN A 52 -12.57 4.07 -18.07
N TYR A 53 -11.77 3.89 -17.03
CA TYR A 53 -12.19 4.22 -15.66
C TYR A 53 -10.98 4.50 -14.75
N MET A 54 -11.26 5.21 -13.68
CA MET A 54 -10.44 5.30 -12.48
C MET A 54 -11.34 5.02 -11.29
N VAL A 55 -10.95 4.05 -10.47
CA VAL A 55 -11.56 3.76 -9.16
C VAL A 55 -10.58 4.18 -8.09
N GLU A 56 -11.04 4.97 -7.14
CA GLU A 56 -10.27 5.39 -5.97
C GLU A 56 -11.08 5.17 -4.70
N ILE A 57 -10.49 4.53 -3.71
CA ILE A 57 -11.07 4.35 -2.37
C ILE A 57 -9.96 4.57 -1.34
N GLY A 58 -10.05 5.70 -0.61
CA GLY A 58 -9.14 5.99 0.50
C GLY A 58 -7.69 6.28 0.13
N GLY A 59 -7.39 6.47 -1.16
CA GLY A 59 -6.05 6.71 -1.69
C GLY A 59 -5.50 5.54 -2.53
N GLU A 60 -6.12 4.36 -2.42
CA GLU A 60 -5.83 3.22 -3.29
C GLU A 60 -6.57 3.41 -4.62
N ILE A 61 -5.85 3.24 -5.72
CA ILE A 61 -6.32 3.57 -7.06
C ILE A 61 -6.09 2.40 -8.00
N ARG A 62 -7.06 2.13 -8.89
CA ARG A 62 -6.87 1.30 -10.08
C ARG A 62 -7.46 2.01 -11.29
N VAL A 63 -6.70 2.03 -12.38
CA VAL A 63 -7.11 2.68 -13.63
C VAL A 63 -7.12 1.69 -14.77
N ARG A 64 -7.97 1.98 -15.76
CA ARG A 64 -7.95 1.30 -17.05
C ARG A 64 -8.20 2.31 -18.17
N GLY A 65 -7.58 2.06 -19.34
CA GLY A 65 -7.74 2.87 -20.53
C GLY A 65 -7.28 4.32 -20.34
N LEU A 66 -7.96 5.24 -20.99
CA LEU A 66 -7.56 6.63 -21.04
C LEU A 66 -8.56 7.54 -20.29
N ASN A 67 -8.08 8.69 -19.87
CA ASN A 67 -8.92 9.72 -19.25
C ASN A 67 -9.80 10.41 -20.31
N HIS A 68 -10.65 11.35 -19.88
CA HIS A 68 -11.56 12.09 -20.75
C HIS A 68 -10.87 12.97 -21.83
N LYS A 69 -9.54 13.14 -21.73
CA LYS A 69 -8.73 13.87 -22.72
C LYS A 69 -8.03 12.95 -23.70
N GLY A 70 -8.20 11.62 -23.59
CA GLY A 70 -7.48 10.63 -24.39
C GLY A 70 -6.03 10.43 -23.96
N GLU A 71 -5.67 10.77 -22.73
CA GLU A 71 -4.32 10.62 -22.14
C GLU A 71 -4.32 9.52 -21.07
N LEU A 72 -3.13 9.01 -20.73
CA LEU A 72 -2.96 8.16 -19.56
C LEU A 72 -3.40 8.89 -18.28
N TRP A 73 -3.81 8.11 -17.28
CA TRP A 73 -4.21 8.64 -15.98
C TRP A 73 -2.97 9.15 -15.24
N LYS A 74 -3.01 10.42 -14.82
CA LYS A 74 -1.93 11.08 -14.07
C LYS A 74 -2.30 11.13 -12.60
N ILE A 75 -1.54 10.44 -11.77
CA ILE A 75 -1.77 10.35 -10.33
C ILE A 75 -0.66 11.05 -9.58
N GLY A 76 -1.04 11.93 -8.64
CA GLY A 76 -0.10 12.64 -7.79
C GLY A 76 0.22 11.86 -6.52
N ILE A 77 1.50 11.63 -6.25
CA ILE A 77 1.98 11.15 -4.95
C ILE A 77 2.26 12.36 -4.08
N GLU A 78 1.57 12.46 -2.96
CA GLU A 78 1.67 13.61 -2.07
C GLU A 78 2.99 13.67 -1.31
N ARG A 79 3.37 14.87 -0.91
CA ARG A 79 4.49 15.08 0.01
C ARG A 79 4.11 14.59 1.40
N PRO A 80 5.00 13.87 2.12
CA PRO A 80 4.76 13.44 3.49
C PRO A 80 4.99 14.59 4.48
N ILE A 81 4.27 15.69 4.32
CA ILE A 81 4.37 16.88 5.17
C ILE A 81 3.32 16.81 6.27
N ASP A 82 3.72 17.32 7.43
CA ASP A 82 2.90 17.36 8.64
C ASP A 82 1.93 18.56 8.60
N SER A 83 1.07 18.62 7.59
CA SER A 83 0.07 19.67 7.52
C SER A 83 -1.32 19.11 7.33
N SER A 84 -2.27 19.74 8.02
CA SER A 84 -3.70 19.46 7.91
C SER A 84 -4.30 19.87 6.54
N HIS A 85 -3.49 20.39 5.63
CA HIS A 85 -3.92 20.94 4.34
C HIS A 85 -3.53 20.02 3.19
N ILE A 86 -4.48 19.17 2.80
CA ILE A 86 -4.36 18.31 1.61
C ILE A 86 -4.29 19.22 0.38
N GLY A 87 -3.24 19.04 -0.43
CA GLY A 87 -3.09 19.74 -1.72
C GLY A 87 -2.42 21.11 -1.70
N GLU A 88 -2.21 21.75 -0.54
CA GLU A 88 -1.58 23.09 -0.47
C GLU A 88 -0.09 23.09 -0.86
N TYR A 89 0.61 21.98 -0.69
CA TYR A 89 2.06 21.90 -0.93
C TYR A 89 2.44 21.15 -2.22
N GLY A 90 1.44 20.80 -3.03
CA GLY A 90 1.64 20.12 -4.29
C GLY A 90 2.03 18.64 -4.16
N PHE A 91 2.23 18.02 -5.30
CA PHE A 91 2.65 16.62 -5.37
C PHE A 91 4.17 16.50 -5.29
N GLN A 92 4.66 15.46 -4.62
CA GLN A 92 6.08 15.12 -4.62
C GLN A 92 6.48 14.52 -5.97
N ARG A 93 5.60 13.69 -6.54
CA ARG A 93 5.80 13.06 -7.84
C ARG A 93 4.46 12.89 -8.55
N ILE A 94 4.45 13.00 -9.88
CA ILE A 94 3.31 12.62 -10.71
C ILE A 94 3.71 11.39 -11.50
N VAL A 95 2.88 10.35 -11.46
CA VAL A 95 3.07 9.10 -12.20
C VAL A 95 1.95 8.94 -13.23
N ASN A 96 2.30 8.36 -14.38
CA ASN A 96 1.32 7.98 -15.40
C ASN A 96 1.01 6.48 -15.20
N LEU A 97 -0.25 6.15 -15.05
CA LEU A 97 -0.70 4.77 -14.94
C LEU A 97 -1.33 4.32 -16.25
N ASP A 98 -0.93 3.13 -16.70
CA ASP A 98 -1.47 2.43 -17.88
C ASP A 98 -1.99 1.06 -17.47
N ASN A 99 -3.30 0.93 -17.29
CA ASN A 99 -3.95 -0.30 -16.84
C ASN A 99 -3.33 -0.88 -15.55
N GLN A 100 -3.04 -0.02 -14.61
CA GLN A 100 -2.33 -0.34 -13.38
C GLN A 100 -3.07 0.18 -12.15
N ALA A 101 -2.63 -0.29 -11.00
CA ALA A 101 -3.05 0.19 -9.69
C ALA A 101 -1.89 0.85 -8.95
N LEU A 102 -2.23 1.77 -8.06
CA LEU A 102 -1.31 2.44 -7.14
C LEU A 102 -1.91 2.44 -5.74
N ALA A 103 -1.10 2.11 -4.75
CA ALA A 103 -1.42 2.34 -3.35
C ALA A 103 -0.26 3.01 -2.63
N THR A 104 -0.56 3.82 -1.63
CA THR A 104 0.45 4.52 -0.83
C THR A 104 0.19 4.34 0.65
N SER A 105 1.11 3.67 1.33
CA SER A 105 1.15 3.60 2.79
C SER A 105 2.09 4.65 3.35
N GLY A 106 1.69 5.32 4.43
CA GLY A 106 2.49 6.35 5.06
C GLY A 106 2.20 6.52 6.55
N ASN A 107 3.20 6.95 7.31
CA ASN A 107 3.09 7.19 8.75
C ASN A 107 3.01 8.68 9.11
N TYR A 108 2.97 9.57 8.13
CA TYR A 108 3.01 11.01 8.35
C TYR A 108 1.64 11.61 8.68
N ARG A 109 0.53 10.98 8.28
CA ARG A 109 -0.84 11.44 8.57
C ARG A 109 -1.43 10.85 9.85
N LYS A 110 -1.12 9.58 10.14
CA LYS A 110 -1.67 8.83 11.27
C LYS A 110 -0.52 8.39 12.17
N PHE A 111 -0.16 9.22 13.13
CA PHE A 111 0.80 8.89 14.17
C PHE A 111 0.23 9.26 15.55
N LYS A 112 0.76 8.62 16.58
CA LYS A 112 0.54 9.03 17.98
C LYS A 112 1.85 9.57 18.52
N THR A 113 1.78 10.66 19.25
CA THR A 113 2.94 11.14 20.00
C THR A 113 2.88 10.51 21.40
N ILE A 114 3.86 9.67 21.72
CA ILE A 114 4.01 9.03 23.03
C ILE A 114 5.36 9.48 23.60
N ASN A 115 5.35 10.16 24.74
CA ASN A 115 6.56 10.70 25.39
C ASN A 115 7.43 11.56 24.45
N GLY A 116 6.82 12.38 23.60
CA GLY A 116 7.53 13.23 22.63
C GLY A 116 8.02 12.53 21.36
N ASN A 117 7.90 11.21 21.27
CA ASN A 117 8.28 10.44 20.08
C ASN A 117 7.07 10.15 19.19
N ARG A 118 7.23 10.32 17.89
CA ARG A 118 6.27 9.86 16.88
C ARG A 118 6.25 8.34 16.84
N VAL A 119 5.08 7.75 17.02
CA VAL A 119 4.87 6.31 16.96
C VAL A 119 3.96 6.01 15.77
N SER A 120 4.47 5.22 14.83
CA SER A 120 3.69 4.73 13.69
C SER A 120 2.46 3.96 14.16
N HIS A 121 1.35 4.10 13.44
CA HIS A 121 0.16 3.26 13.65
C HIS A 121 0.34 1.84 13.06
N THR A 122 1.31 1.66 12.18
CA THR A 122 1.60 0.38 11.53
C THR A 122 2.36 -0.52 12.50
N LEU A 123 1.78 -1.66 12.84
CA LEU A 123 2.39 -2.63 13.74
C LEU A 123 3.29 -3.60 12.98
N ASN A 124 4.44 -3.90 13.55
CA ASN A 124 5.28 -5.00 13.09
C ASN A 124 4.69 -6.32 13.63
N PRO A 125 4.18 -7.20 12.77
CA PRO A 125 3.52 -8.43 13.21
C PRO A 125 4.45 -9.41 13.91
N LEU A 126 5.77 -9.33 13.66
CA LEU A 126 6.76 -10.20 14.32
C LEU A 126 7.02 -9.81 15.76
N THR A 127 6.94 -8.53 16.08
CA THR A 127 7.26 -8.01 17.43
C THR A 127 6.04 -7.58 18.22
N GLY A 128 4.90 -7.33 17.55
CA GLY A 128 3.69 -6.75 18.14
C GLY A 128 3.84 -5.26 18.51
N HIS A 129 4.95 -4.63 18.15
CA HIS A 129 5.21 -3.22 18.40
C HIS A 129 5.09 -2.38 17.12
N PRO A 130 4.89 -1.07 17.22
CA PRO A 130 4.93 -0.17 16.08
C PRO A 130 6.23 -0.32 15.28
N ALA A 131 6.12 -0.30 13.95
CA ALA A 131 7.28 -0.28 13.08
C ALA A 131 8.11 0.97 13.34
N ASN A 132 9.40 0.78 13.62
CA ASN A 132 10.34 1.84 13.93
C ASN A 132 11.43 1.89 12.87
N ASN A 133 11.25 2.73 11.87
CA ASN A 133 12.20 2.99 10.81
C ASN A 133 11.98 4.41 10.26
N ASN A 134 12.84 4.84 9.35
CA ASN A 134 12.81 6.20 8.80
C ASN A 134 11.95 6.37 7.53
N LEU A 135 11.20 5.38 7.10
CA LEU A 135 10.26 5.52 5.99
C LEU A 135 9.08 6.43 6.41
N LEU A 136 8.78 7.39 5.55
CA LEU A 136 7.65 8.30 5.69
C LEU A 136 6.47 7.85 4.86
N SER A 137 6.73 7.41 3.61
CA SER A 137 5.73 6.82 2.74
C SER A 137 6.35 5.84 1.74
N VAL A 138 5.55 4.88 1.33
CA VAL A 138 5.85 3.93 0.26
C VAL A 138 4.67 3.88 -0.69
N SER A 139 4.92 4.15 -1.97
CA SER A 139 3.96 3.97 -3.05
C SER A 139 4.37 2.77 -3.89
N VAL A 140 3.40 1.91 -4.19
CA VAL A 140 3.60 0.73 -5.03
C VAL A 140 2.67 0.80 -6.24
N ILE A 141 3.21 0.53 -7.43
CA ILE A 141 2.45 0.43 -8.68
C ILE A 141 2.56 -1.01 -9.17
N THR A 142 1.43 -1.63 -9.46
CA THR A 142 1.30 -3.01 -9.97
C THR A 142 -0.06 -3.19 -10.64
N ASP A 143 -0.41 -4.42 -11.04
CA ASP A 143 -1.65 -4.71 -11.77
C ASP A 143 -2.92 -4.66 -10.90
N LYS A 144 -2.80 -4.95 -9.58
CA LYS A 144 -3.94 -5.01 -8.65
C LYS A 144 -3.75 -4.07 -7.46
N ALA A 145 -4.81 -3.37 -7.11
CA ALA A 145 -4.80 -2.45 -5.97
C ALA A 145 -4.60 -3.18 -4.63
N SER A 146 -5.18 -4.37 -4.47
CA SER A 146 -4.97 -5.21 -3.29
C SER A 146 -3.51 -5.60 -3.10
N THR A 147 -2.80 -5.91 -4.18
CA THR A 147 -1.37 -6.24 -4.14
C THR A 147 -0.54 -5.00 -3.82
N ALA A 148 -0.85 -3.86 -4.44
CA ALA A 148 -0.17 -2.59 -4.17
C ALA A 148 -0.31 -2.19 -2.70
N ASP A 149 -1.52 -2.26 -2.13
CA ASP A 149 -1.84 -1.93 -0.74
C ASP A 149 -1.07 -2.83 0.25
N ALA A 150 -1.14 -4.16 0.05
CA ALA A 150 -0.42 -5.13 0.87
C ALA A 150 1.09 -4.90 0.86
N LEU A 151 1.68 -4.67 -0.32
CA LEU A 151 3.13 -4.45 -0.46
C LEU A 151 3.55 -3.10 0.13
N ALA A 152 2.79 -2.02 -0.11
CA ALA A 152 3.09 -0.72 0.45
C ALA A 152 3.15 -0.77 1.98
N THR A 153 2.16 -1.42 2.62
CA THR A 153 2.14 -1.61 4.07
C THR A 153 3.28 -2.53 4.54
N SER A 154 3.56 -3.62 3.81
CA SER A 154 4.66 -4.53 4.15
C SER A 154 6.01 -3.82 4.11
N PHE A 155 6.27 -3.02 3.10
CA PHE A 155 7.52 -2.23 3.00
C PHE A 155 7.63 -1.17 4.08
N MET A 156 6.52 -0.53 4.48
CA MET A 156 6.50 0.36 5.64
C MET A 156 6.91 -0.36 6.94
N VAL A 157 6.54 -1.65 7.11
CA VAL A 157 6.94 -2.46 8.27
C VAL A 157 8.41 -2.88 8.17
N MET A 158 8.85 -3.34 7.00
CA MET A 158 10.21 -3.86 6.77
C MET A 158 11.28 -2.78 6.86
N GLY A 159 10.94 -1.56 6.48
CA GLY A 159 11.86 -0.44 6.33
C GLY A 159 12.67 -0.51 5.03
N LYS A 160 13.28 0.62 4.63
CA LYS A 160 13.94 0.81 3.34
C LYS A 160 14.92 -0.30 2.96
N THR A 161 15.88 -0.59 3.84
CA THR A 161 16.98 -1.53 3.52
C THR A 161 16.48 -2.95 3.22
N LYS A 162 15.57 -3.47 4.04
CA LYS A 162 15.01 -4.81 3.83
C LYS A 162 14.10 -4.86 2.61
N SER A 163 13.34 -3.78 2.37
CA SER A 163 12.47 -3.68 1.19
C SER A 163 13.27 -3.69 -0.10
N ILE A 164 14.39 -2.95 -0.16
CA ILE A 164 15.29 -2.95 -1.33
C ILE A 164 15.93 -4.33 -1.53
N ALA A 165 16.39 -4.97 -0.44
CA ALA A 165 16.94 -6.33 -0.54
C ALA A 165 15.91 -7.31 -1.11
N TYR A 166 14.68 -7.29 -0.60
CA TYR A 166 13.58 -8.11 -1.11
C TYR A 166 13.28 -7.85 -2.59
N LEU A 167 13.23 -6.58 -3.00
CA LEU A 167 12.99 -6.22 -4.40
C LEU A 167 14.12 -6.69 -5.34
N ASN A 168 15.36 -6.71 -4.86
CA ASN A 168 16.50 -7.19 -5.63
C ASN A 168 16.55 -8.73 -5.77
N GLU A 169 15.91 -9.46 -4.85
CA GLU A 169 15.78 -10.92 -4.91
C GLU A 169 14.70 -11.38 -5.89
N LEU A 170 13.78 -10.49 -6.28
CA LEU A 170 12.76 -10.80 -7.27
C LEU A 170 13.37 -10.81 -8.67
N GLU A 171 13.26 -11.94 -9.37
CA GLU A 171 13.85 -12.14 -10.72
C GLU A 171 13.23 -11.23 -11.78
N THR A 172 12.04 -10.67 -11.53
CA THR A 172 11.35 -9.76 -12.45
C THR A 172 10.86 -8.52 -11.70
N ALA A 173 11.01 -7.36 -12.30
CA ALA A 173 10.47 -6.09 -11.79
C ALA A 173 8.94 -6.04 -11.93
N GLN A 174 8.24 -6.91 -11.18
CA GLN A 174 6.77 -6.96 -11.18
C GLN A 174 6.15 -5.74 -10.50
N PHE A 175 6.94 -5.00 -9.71
CA PHE A 175 6.47 -3.87 -8.92
C PHE A 175 7.34 -2.65 -9.15
N GLN A 176 6.70 -1.51 -9.38
CA GLN A 176 7.35 -0.21 -9.32
C GLN A 176 7.14 0.35 -7.92
N VAL A 177 8.22 0.69 -7.24
CA VAL A 177 8.19 1.14 -5.84
C VAL A 177 8.86 2.48 -5.71
N TYR A 178 8.19 3.40 -5.04
CA TYR A 178 8.70 4.72 -4.71
C TYR A 178 8.64 4.93 -3.20
N MET A 179 9.74 5.30 -2.60
CA MET A 179 9.89 5.49 -1.16
C MET A 179 10.34 6.90 -0.84
N ILE A 180 9.72 7.52 0.15
CA ILE A 180 10.18 8.76 0.76
C ILE A 180 10.59 8.44 2.19
N TYR A 181 11.77 8.90 2.60
CA TYR A 181 12.33 8.62 3.91
C TYR A 181 13.05 9.82 4.50
N ASP A 182 13.11 9.86 5.82
CA ASP A 182 13.92 10.83 6.55
C ASP A 182 15.40 10.41 6.56
N SER A 183 16.28 11.35 6.29
CA SER A 183 17.72 11.19 6.41
C SER A 183 18.29 12.41 7.12
N LEU A 184 18.40 12.31 8.45
CA LEU A 184 18.93 13.36 9.32
C LEU A 184 18.15 14.69 9.23
N GLY A 185 16.82 14.60 9.14
CA GLY A 185 15.93 15.76 9.01
C GLY A 185 15.69 16.24 7.58
N GLU A 186 16.31 15.57 6.59
CA GLU A 186 16.05 15.83 5.17
C GLU A 186 15.20 14.72 4.55
N TYR A 187 14.23 15.10 3.72
CA TYR A 187 13.44 14.14 2.95
C TYR A 187 14.24 13.69 1.73
N LYS A 188 14.41 12.38 1.62
CA LYS A 188 15.06 11.73 0.48
C LYS A 188 14.14 10.74 -0.18
N GLU A 189 14.43 10.46 -1.43
CA GLU A 189 13.62 9.59 -2.29
C GLU A 189 14.45 8.40 -2.76
N TRP A 190 13.77 7.31 -3.04
CA TRP A 190 14.29 6.14 -3.72
C TRP A 190 13.21 5.53 -4.60
N SER A 191 13.58 5.07 -5.79
CA SER A 191 12.68 4.26 -6.64
C SER A 191 13.49 3.24 -7.41
N ASN A 192 12.83 2.17 -7.86
CA ASN A 192 13.40 1.16 -8.75
C ASN A 192 13.01 1.36 -10.22
N TYR A 193 12.43 2.52 -10.57
CA TYR A 193 12.00 2.88 -11.93
C TYR A 193 12.24 4.35 -12.22
#